data_8ac8fd08975c8ea4234cd6f5bf688953
#
_entry.id   8ac8fd08975c8ea4234cd6f5bf688953
#
_cell.length_a   1.000
_cell.length_b   1.000
_cell.length_c   1.000
_cell.angle_alpha   90.00
_cell.angle_beta   90.00
_cell.angle_gamma   90.00
#
_symmetry.space_group_name_H-M   'P 1'
#
loop_
_entity.id
_entity.type
_entity.pdbx_description
1 polymer ?
#
loop_
_entity_poly.entity_id
_entity_poly.type
_entity_poly.pdbx_seq_one_letter_code
_entity_poly.pdbx_strand_id
1 'polypeptide(L)'
;MVKAIVGANWGDEGKGKITDMLAEESDIVVRFQGGSNAGHTIINDYGKFALHLLPSGVFYNHTTSVIGNGVALNIPYLFNEVKSLTDKGVPTPKILVSDRAQILMPYHVDFDAYEEERLGGKSFGSTKSGIAPFYSDKYAKIGFQVSELFDETSLREKVERVVAYKNILLEHLYHKPLLNADEIFNLMLEYREMVKPYVADVSKYLHEAIKEGKNILLEGQLGALKDTDHGIYPMVTSSSTLAAYGAIGAGIPAAEIKDVVTVVKAYSSAVGAGAFVSEIFGDEADELRRRGGDGGEFGATTGRPRRMGWFDAVATRYGCRMQGATEVALTVLDVLGYLDEIPMCVGYEIDGKVTKDFPTTYQLEKAKPVLKTMPGWKCDIRGIKNYEDLPENCRKYIEAIEEEIGVPITMISNGPKRHEIIYRNR
;
A
#
# COMPACT_ATOMS: atom_id res chain seq x y z
N MET A 1 -10.93 14.13 13.83
CA MET A 1 -10.60 12.72 14.19
C MET A 1 -9.56 12.21 13.21
N VAL A 2 -8.55 11.45 13.64
CA VAL A 2 -7.54 10.85 12.73
C VAL A 2 -7.78 9.35 12.64
N LYS A 3 -7.99 8.87 11.43
CA LYS A 3 -8.19 7.45 11.09
C LYS A 3 -7.09 7.01 10.12
N ALA A 4 -6.57 5.78 10.28
CA ALA A 4 -5.66 5.18 9.32
C ALA A 4 -6.35 4.04 8.56
N ILE A 5 -6.06 3.90 7.27
CA ILE A 5 -6.42 2.74 6.48
C ILE A 5 -5.15 2.05 5.95
N VAL A 6 -5.00 0.77 6.28
CA VAL A 6 -3.79 -0.02 6.03
C VAL A 6 -4.14 -1.46 5.63
N GLY A 7 -3.18 -2.21 5.12
CA GLY A 7 -3.36 -3.62 4.77
C GLY A 7 -2.78 -4.57 5.82
N ALA A 8 -3.44 -5.71 6.04
CA ALA A 8 -2.99 -6.73 6.99
C ALA A 8 -1.86 -7.62 6.44
N ASN A 9 -1.85 -7.88 5.13
CA ASN A 9 -1.09 -8.98 4.56
C ASN A 9 0.00 -8.51 3.57
N TRP A 10 -0.04 -9.01 2.32
CA TRP A 10 0.99 -8.78 1.29
C TRP A 10 0.78 -7.50 0.46
N GLY A 11 -0.28 -6.72 0.71
CA GLY A 11 -0.51 -5.43 0.07
C GLY A 11 -1.59 -5.41 -1.01
N ASP A 12 -2.14 -6.55 -1.35
CA ASP A 12 -3.15 -6.73 -2.41
C ASP A 12 -4.59 -6.89 -1.85
N GLU A 13 -4.86 -6.32 -0.67
CA GLU A 13 -6.11 -6.51 0.07
C GLU A 13 -7.32 -5.77 -0.54
N GLY A 14 -7.12 -4.96 -1.59
CA GLY A 14 -8.22 -4.20 -2.20
C GLY A 14 -8.56 -2.91 -1.44
N LYS A 15 -7.57 -2.26 -0.85
CA LYS A 15 -7.71 -1.00 -0.08
C LYS A 15 -8.38 0.13 -0.86
N GLY A 16 -8.14 0.23 -2.17
CA GLY A 16 -8.58 1.38 -2.98
C GLY A 16 -10.06 1.70 -2.84
N LYS A 17 -10.94 0.69 -2.92
CA LYS A 17 -12.39 0.85 -2.74
C LYS A 17 -12.76 1.39 -1.35
N ILE A 18 -12.19 0.79 -0.29
CA ILE A 18 -12.48 1.20 1.09
C ILE A 18 -11.92 2.59 1.36
N THR A 19 -10.73 2.88 0.82
CA THR A 19 -10.10 4.22 0.94
C THR A 19 -10.95 5.29 0.27
N ASP A 20 -11.45 5.03 -0.95
CA ASP A 20 -12.33 5.97 -1.67
C ASP A 20 -13.60 6.29 -0.87
N MET A 21 -14.21 5.27 -0.26
CA MET A 21 -15.38 5.47 0.59
C MET A 21 -15.08 6.31 1.84
N LEU A 22 -13.99 6.00 2.53
CA LEU A 22 -13.58 6.75 3.72
C LEU A 22 -13.11 8.17 3.37
N ALA A 23 -12.57 8.37 2.17
CA ALA A 23 -12.15 9.68 1.69
C ALA A 23 -13.32 10.65 1.49
N GLU A 24 -14.51 10.14 1.12
CA GLU A 24 -15.72 10.95 0.98
C GLU A 24 -16.13 11.64 2.30
N GLU A 25 -15.90 10.97 3.42
CA GLU A 25 -16.23 11.47 4.75
C GLU A 25 -15.08 12.28 5.39
N SER A 26 -13.97 12.44 4.67
CA SER A 26 -12.75 13.04 5.19
C SER A 26 -12.53 14.46 4.65
N ASP A 27 -12.15 15.38 5.54
CA ASP A 27 -11.72 16.73 5.16
C ASP A 27 -10.32 16.72 4.53
N ILE A 28 -9.48 15.78 4.96
CA ILE A 28 -8.09 15.66 4.54
C ILE A 28 -7.72 14.19 4.35
N VAL A 29 -7.06 13.86 3.23
CA VAL A 29 -6.49 12.52 3.00
C VAL A 29 -4.99 12.66 2.80
N VAL A 30 -4.21 11.91 3.59
CA VAL A 30 -2.74 12.01 3.65
C VAL A 30 -2.11 10.71 3.18
N ARG A 31 -1.33 10.75 2.12
CA ARG A 31 -0.35 9.67 1.83
C ARG A 31 0.86 9.87 2.73
N PHE A 32 1.18 8.88 3.55
CA PHE A 32 2.21 9.02 4.57
C PHE A 32 3.49 8.20 4.30
N GLN A 33 3.46 7.26 3.35
CA GLN A 33 4.62 6.42 3.03
C GLN A 33 4.54 5.84 1.61
N GLY A 34 5.61 5.15 1.17
CA GLY A 34 5.69 4.53 -0.14
C GLY A 34 5.90 5.56 -1.25
N GLY A 35 5.65 5.15 -2.47
CA GLY A 35 5.81 5.99 -3.66
C GLY A 35 4.94 5.46 -4.80
N SER A 36 5.41 5.60 -6.03
CA SER A 36 4.69 5.16 -7.24
C SER A 36 4.74 3.64 -7.50
N ASN A 37 5.28 2.85 -6.57
CA ASN A 37 5.48 1.41 -6.74
C ASN A 37 4.21 0.56 -6.60
N ALA A 38 3.15 1.05 -5.96
CA ALA A 38 1.89 0.33 -5.81
C ALA A 38 0.72 1.21 -6.20
N GLY A 39 -0.20 0.65 -6.98
CA GLY A 39 -1.40 1.34 -7.45
C GLY A 39 -2.65 0.99 -6.64
N HIS A 40 -3.46 1.99 -6.32
CA HIS A 40 -4.81 1.83 -5.79
C HIS A 40 -5.82 1.95 -6.92
N THR A 41 -6.53 0.88 -7.23
CA THR A 41 -7.61 0.92 -8.21
C THR A 41 -8.88 1.46 -7.57
N ILE A 42 -9.45 2.51 -8.14
CA ILE A 42 -10.70 3.15 -7.74
C ILE A 42 -11.64 3.14 -8.92
N ILE A 43 -12.89 2.77 -8.68
CA ILE A 43 -13.98 2.79 -9.66
C ILE A 43 -15.09 3.68 -9.11
N ASN A 44 -15.31 4.83 -9.74
CA ASN A 44 -16.31 5.81 -9.37
C ASN A 44 -17.04 6.37 -10.60
N ASP A 45 -17.84 7.42 -10.42
CA ASP A 45 -18.64 8.03 -11.50
C ASP A 45 -17.82 8.64 -12.63
N TYR A 46 -16.55 8.99 -12.38
CA TYR A 46 -15.60 9.47 -13.41
C TYR A 46 -14.96 8.33 -14.20
N GLY A 47 -15.10 7.06 -13.76
CA GLY A 47 -14.54 5.89 -14.40
C GLY A 47 -13.60 5.07 -13.52
N LYS A 48 -12.68 4.34 -14.19
CA LYS A 48 -11.67 3.51 -13.52
C LYS A 48 -10.32 4.21 -13.53
N PHE A 49 -9.69 4.30 -12.35
CA PHE A 49 -8.40 4.94 -12.13
C PHE A 49 -7.47 4.01 -11.35
N ALA A 50 -6.18 4.09 -11.64
CA ALA A 50 -5.12 3.51 -10.83
C ALA A 50 -4.26 4.66 -10.29
N LEU A 51 -4.45 5.04 -9.03
CA LEU A 51 -3.66 6.06 -8.35
C LEU A 51 -2.42 5.42 -7.71
N HIS A 52 -1.27 6.06 -7.86
CA HIS A 52 -0.01 5.58 -7.28
C HIS A 52 0.52 6.54 -6.21
N LEU A 53 0.65 7.83 -6.51
CA LEU A 53 1.08 8.86 -5.58
C LEU A 53 -0.06 9.68 -5.00
N LEU A 54 -1.06 10.01 -5.81
CA LEU A 54 -2.18 10.80 -5.36
C LEU A 54 -3.00 10.08 -4.29
N PRO A 55 -3.41 10.79 -3.21
CA PRO A 55 -4.39 10.26 -2.27
C PRO A 55 -5.76 10.07 -2.92
N SER A 56 -6.56 9.13 -2.40
CA SER A 56 -7.91 8.85 -2.92
C SER A 56 -8.90 10.02 -2.75
N GLY A 57 -8.57 10.99 -1.90
CA GLY A 57 -9.35 12.23 -1.72
C GLY A 57 -9.44 13.16 -2.94
N VAL A 58 -8.62 12.93 -3.97
CA VAL A 58 -8.59 13.78 -5.19
C VAL A 58 -9.89 13.81 -5.99
N PHE A 59 -10.80 12.89 -5.74
CA PHE A 59 -12.11 12.85 -6.40
C PHE A 59 -13.17 13.76 -5.73
N TYR A 60 -12.86 14.34 -4.57
CA TYR A 60 -13.80 15.11 -3.75
C TYR A 60 -13.37 16.55 -3.59
N ASN A 61 -14.21 17.50 -4.02
CA ASN A 61 -13.91 18.93 -4.00
C ASN A 61 -13.71 19.54 -2.60
N HIS A 62 -14.32 18.91 -1.58
CA HIS A 62 -14.19 19.36 -0.19
C HIS A 62 -12.91 18.86 0.48
N THR A 63 -12.29 17.82 -0.07
CA THR A 63 -11.13 17.14 0.52
C THR A 63 -9.82 17.81 0.08
N THR A 64 -8.90 18.01 1.03
CA THR A 64 -7.51 18.35 0.72
C THR A 64 -6.66 17.10 0.70
N SER A 65 -5.97 16.87 -0.42
CA SER A 65 -5.06 15.74 -0.63
C SER A 65 -3.63 16.14 -0.24
N VAL A 66 -3.01 15.39 0.66
CA VAL A 66 -1.70 15.72 1.24
C VAL A 66 -0.67 14.64 0.91
N ILE A 67 0.46 15.06 0.39
CA ILE A 67 1.67 14.25 0.27
C ILE A 67 2.53 14.50 1.51
N GLY A 68 2.56 13.54 2.43
CA GLY A 68 3.30 13.63 3.68
C GLY A 68 4.81 13.47 3.50
N ASN A 69 5.55 13.78 4.55
CA ASN A 69 7.01 13.74 4.55
C ASN A 69 7.62 12.33 4.45
N GLY A 70 6.81 11.28 4.69
CA GLY A 70 7.25 9.89 4.55
C GLY A 70 7.21 9.34 3.12
N VAL A 71 6.63 10.07 2.16
CA VAL A 71 6.45 9.63 0.77
C VAL A 71 7.75 9.79 -0.03
N ALA A 72 8.04 8.81 -0.88
CA ALA A 72 9.04 8.90 -1.94
C ALA A 72 8.44 9.68 -3.12
N LEU A 73 8.66 11.00 -3.14
CA LEU A 73 7.99 11.93 -4.03
C LEU A 73 8.65 11.96 -5.41
N ASN A 74 8.03 11.31 -6.39
CA ASN A 74 8.34 11.51 -7.81
C ASN A 74 7.51 12.67 -8.35
N ILE A 75 8.10 13.87 -8.46
CA ILE A 75 7.40 15.09 -8.83
C ILE A 75 6.77 15.00 -10.23
N PRO A 76 7.47 14.62 -11.29
CA PRO A 76 6.85 14.46 -12.61
C PRO A 76 5.70 13.45 -12.61
N TYR A 77 5.85 12.34 -11.89
CA TYR A 77 4.82 11.32 -11.81
C TYR A 77 3.54 11.85 -11.15
N LEU A 78 3.69 12.59 -10.03
CA LEU A 78 2.57 13.22 -9.33
C LEU A 78 1.74 14.10 -10.27
N PHE A 79 2.40 15.00 -11.01
CA PHE A 79 1.69 15.93 -11.90
C PHE A 79 1.14 15.27 -13.17
N ASN A 80 1.76 14.19 -13.65
CA ASN A 80 1.20 13.36 -14.70
C ASN A 80 -0.10 12.66 -14.26
N GLU A 81 -0.16 12.19 -13.00
CA GLU A 81 -1.40 11.66 -12.44
C GLU A 81 -2.48 12.74 -12.34
N VAL A 82 -2.17 13.95 -11.84
CA VAL A 82 -3.11 15.08 -11.80
C VAL A 82 -3.66 15.38 -13.19
N LYS A 83 -2.77 15.47 -14.20
CA LYS A 83 -3.17 15.70 -15.58
C LYS A 83 -4.09 14.59 -16.10
N SER A 84 -3.76 13.33 -15.83
CA SER A 84 -4.58 12.17 -16.24
C SER A 84 -6.00 12.21 -15.64
N LEU A 85 -6.15 12.73 -14.42
CA LEU A 85 -7.45 12.92 -13.78
C LEU A 85 -8.25 14.04 -14.45
N THR A 86 -7.62 15.19 -14.64
CA THR A 86 -8.28 16.37 -15.24
C THR A 86 -8.66 16.15 -16.70
N ASP A 87 -7.84 15.44 -17.47
CA ASP A 87 -8.15 15.03 -18.85
C ASP A 87 -9.41 14.12 -18.92
N LYS A 88 -9.75 13.41 -17.84
CA LYS A 88 -10.97 12.60 -17.73
C LYS A 88 -12.14 13.34 -17.06
N GLY A 89 -12.02 14.64 -16.84
CA GLY A 89 -13.08 15.48 -16.30
C GLY A 89 -13.19 15.51 -14.78
N VAL A 90 -12.21 14.94 -14.06
CA VAL A 90 -12.11 15.11 -12.60
C VAL A 90 -11.72 16.57 -12.32
N PRO A 91 -12.40 17.30 -11.42
CA PRO A 91 -11.99 18.65 -11.04
C PRO A 91 -10.56 18.68 -10.51
N THR A 92 -9.85 19.78 -10.76
CA THR A 92 -8.48 19.96 -10.25
C THR A 92 -8.45 19.82 -8.72
N PRO A 93 -7.75 18.81 -8.17
CA PRO A 93 -7.76 18.55 -6.74
C PRO A 93 -6.99 19.59 -5.95
N LYS A 94 -7.36 19.80 -4.69
CA LYS A 94 -6.58 20.58 -3.74
C LYS A 94 -5.45 19.70 -3.22
N ILE A 95 -4.20 20.06 -3.52
CA ILE A 95 -3.02 19.28 -3.15
C ILE A 95 -2.09 20.12 -2.29
N LEU A 96 -1.57 19.52 -1.23
CA LEU A 96 -0.43 20.03 -0.46
C LEU A 96 0.70 19.01 -0.47
N VAL A 97 1.92 19.51 -0.65
CA VAL A 97 3.15 18.70 -0.61
C VAL A 97 3.99 19.16 0.56
N SER A 98 4.38 18.22 1.43
CA SER A 98 5.24 18.56 2.56
C SER A 98 6.59 19.11 2.09
N ASP A 99 6.99 20.23 2.67
CA ASP A 99 8.32 20.81 2.53
C ASP A 99 9.45 19.86 2.98
N ARG A 100 9.12 18.89 3.84
CA ARG A 100 10.02 17.84 4.36
C ARG A 100 9.95 16.52 3.59
N ALA A 101 9.05 16.39 2.60
CA ALA A 101 9.06 15.23 1.72
C ALA A 101 10.37 15.16 0.94
N GLN A 102 10.86 13.95 0.69
CA GLN A 102 12.08 13.78 -0.10
C GLN A 102 11.76 13.39 -1.54
N ILE A 103 12.59 13.87 -2.45
CA ILE A 103 12.40 13.75 -3.89
C ILE A 103 13.02 12.44 -4.38
N LEU A 104 12.20 11.64 -5.06
CA LEU A 104 12.66 10.48 -5.81
C LEU A 104 13.23 10.95 -7.13
N MET A 105 14.55 10.86 -7.29
CA MET A 105 15.28 11.29 -8.48
C MET A 105 15.29 10.20 -9.56
N PRO A 106 15.43 10.54 -10.85
CA PRO A 106 15.49 9.56 -11.94
C PRO A 106 16.56 8.48 -11.73
N TYR A 107 17.71 8.84 -11.20
CA TYR A 107 18.78 7.87 -10.93
C TYR A 107 18.38 6.81 -9.87
N HIS A 108 17.40 7.08 -8.99
CA HIS A 108 16.90 6.03 -8.09
C HIS A 108 16.19 4.92 -8.88
N VAL A 109 15.45 5.29 -9.93
CA VAL A 109 14.79 4.32 -10.83
C VAL A 109 15.83 3.48 -11.57
N ASP A 110 16.88 4.15 -12.08
CA ASP A 110 17.99 3.49 -12.76
C ASP A 110 18.73 2.52 -11.83
N PHE A 111 19.07 2.96 -10.62
CA PHE A 111 19.75 2.12 -9.62
C PHE A 111 18.93 0.90 -9.20
N ASP A 112 17.62 1.05 -9.08
CA ASP A 112 16.70 -0.07 -8.79
C ASP A 112 16.74 -1.11 -9.94
N ALA A 113 16.75 -0.65 -11.19
CA ALA A 113 16.87 -1.52 -12.36
C ALA A 113 18.24 -2.19 -12.46
N TYR A 114 19.32 -1.45 -12.18
CA TYR A 114 20.69 -1.97 -12.22
C TYR A 114 20.95 -3.01 -11.13
N GLU A 115 20.36 -2.83 -9.95
CA GLU A 115 20.47 -3.80 -8.86
C GLU A 115 19.75 -5.10 -9.18
N GLU A 116 18.52 -5.02 -9.74
CA GLU A 116 17.79 -6.21 -10.23
C GLU A 116 18.57 -6.95 -11.34
N GLU A 117 19.21 -6.21 -12.26
CA GLU A 117 20.09 -6.76 -13.29
C GLU A 117 21.29 -7.47 -12.66
N ARG A 118 21.98 -6.83 -11.71
CA ARG A 118 23.14 -7.37 -11.01
C ARG A 118 22.84 -8.65 -10.22
N LEU A 119 21.68 -8.70 -9.58
CA LEU A 119 21.23 -9.86 -8.80
C LEU A 119 20.80 -11.04 -9.68
N GLY A 120 20.36 -10.78 -10.92
CA GLY A 120 19.94 -11.81 -11.87
C GLY A 120 18.88 -12.75 -11.30
N GLY A 121 19.17 -14.06 -11.26
CA GLY A 121 18.24 -15.08 -10.75
C GLY A 121 17.93 -14.99 -9.24
N LYS A 122 18.59 -14.11 -8.50
CA LYS A 122 18.36 -13.83 -7.08
C LYS A 122 17.68 -12.48 -6.86
N SER A 123 17.11 -11.87 -7.91
CA SER A 123 16.43 -10.59 -7.84
C SER A 123 15.20 -10.64 -6.92
N PHE A 124 14.87 -9.51 -6.30
CA PHE A 124 13.72 -9.38 -5.40
C PHE A 124 12.39 -9.25 -6.14
N GLY A 125 12.43 -9.04 -7.45
CA GLY A 125 11.24 -8.80 -8.28
C GLY A 125 10.70 -7.38 -8.09
N SER A 126 11.60 -6.40 -7.97
CA SER A 126 11.27 -4.98 -7.84
C SER A 126 10.32 -4.51 -8.93
N THR A 127 9.51 -3.50 -8.61
CA THR A 127 8.70 -2.75 -9.58
C THR A 127 9.54 -1.81 -10.43
N LYS A 128 10.83 -1.67 -10.14
CA LYS A 128 11.77 -0.73 -10.77
C LYS A 128 11.28 0.73 -10.67
N SER A 129 10.66 1.07 -9.54
CA SER A 129 10.15 2.41 -9.24
C SER A 129 11.10 3.25 -8.39
N GLY A 130 12.31 2.75 -8.12
CA GLY A 130 13.37 3.47 -7.39
C GLY A 130 13.20 3.52 -5.88
N ILE A 131 12.32 2.71 -5.30
CA ILE A 131 11.95 2.81 -3.87
C ILE A 131 13.09 2.43 -2.95
N ALA A 132 13.75 1.29 -3.18
CA ALA A 132 14.87 0.85 -2.34
C ALA A 132 16.06 1.83 -2.38
N PRO A 133 16.56 2.26 -3.55
CA PRO A 133 17.61 3.27 -3.63
C PRO A 133 17.22 4.61 -2.99
N PHE A 134 15.95 5.03 -3.14
CA PHE A 134 15.46 6.26 -2.53
C PHE A 134 15.52 6.21 -0.99
N TYR A 135 14.95 5.17 -0.36
CA TYR A 135 14.99 5.05 1.09
C TYR A 135 16.41 4.81 1.62
N SER A 136 17.28 4.12 0.86
CA SER A 136 18.71 4.02 1.18
C SER A 136 19.35 5.39 1.28
N ASP A 137 19.13 6.27 0.30
CA ASP A 137 19.65 7.62 0.31
C ASP A 137 19.09 8.48 1.43
N LYS A 138 17.80 8.34 1.73
CA LYS A 138 17.14 9.03 2.83
C LYS A 138 17.84 8.73 4.16
N TYR A 139 18.06 7.47 4.48
CA TYR A 139 18.72 7.05 5.72
C TYR A 139 20.23 7.25 5.71
N ALA A 140 20.87 7.24 4.54
CA ALA A 140 22.27 7.67 4.37
C ALA A 140 22.45 9.20 4.45
N LYS A 141 21.35 9.97 4.54
CA LYS A 141 21.30 11.44 4.65
C LYS A 141 21.87 12.18 3.42
N ILE A 142 21.71 11.56 2.25
CA ILE A 142 22.11 12.13 0.95
C ILE A 142 20.91 12.38 0.02
N GLY A 143 19.68 12.07 0.47
CA GLY A 143 18.45 12.43 -0.22
C GLY A 143 18.18 13.94 -0.18
N PHE A 144 17.28 14.42 -1.04
CA PHE A 144 16.92 15.84 -1.16
C PHE A 144 15.50 16.07 -0.64
N GLN A 145 15.33 16.97 0.32
CA GLN A 145 14.01 17.45 0.73
C GLN A 145 13.46 18.50 -0.25
N VAL A 146 12.15 18.61 -0.36
CA VAL A 146 11.48 19.63 -1.19
C VAL A 146 11.92 21.04 -0.80
N SER A 147 12.08 21.32 0.50
CA SER A 147 12.54 22.62 0.99
C SER A 147 13.93 23.03 0.47
N GLU A 148 14.80 22.07 0.18
CA GLU A 148 16.17 22.34 -0.31
C GLU A 148 16.17 22.90 -1.75
N LEU A 149 15.07 22.72 -2.53
CA LEU A 149 14.93 23.29 -3.87
C LEU A 149 14.96 24.82 -3.88
N PHE A 150 14.71 25.46 -2.74
CA PHE A 150 14.56 26.91 -2.62
C PHE A 150 15.83 27.63 -2.15
N ASP A 151 16.94 26.90 -1.93
CA ASP A 151 18.27 27.44 -1.67
C ASP A 151 19.26 26.93 -2.74
N GLU A 152 19.40 27.70 -3.83
CA GLU A 152 20.20 27.29 -4.99
C GLU A 152 21.66 27.04 -4.67
N THR A 153 22.25 27.81 -3.74
CA THR A 153 23.66 27.66 -3.37
C THR A 153 23.92 26.34 -2.67
N SER A 154 23.17 26.09 -1.60
CA SER A 154 23.28 24.82 -0.84
C SER A 154 22.86 23.62 -1.69
N LEU A 155 21.85 23.78 -2.55
CA LEU A 155 21.39 22.74 -3.47
C LEU A 155 22.50 22.33 -4.45
N ARG A 156 23.18 23.31 -5.07
CA ARG A 156 24.28 23.08 -6.02
C ARG A 156 25.39 22.27 -5.37
N GLU A 157 25.87 22.72 -4.24
CA GLU A 157 26.94 22.04 -3.49
C GLU A 157 26.58 20.58 -3.12
N LYS A 158 25.31 20.39 -2.72
CA LYS A 158 24.83 19.05 -2.36
C LYS A 158 24.69 18.14 -3.59
N VAL A 159 24.18 18.66 -4.71
CA VAL A 159 24.08 17.92 -5.98
C VAL A 159 25.47 17.44 -6.44
N GLU A 160 26.45 18.32 -6.47
CA GLU A 160 27.83 17.95 -6.87
C GLU A 160 28.38 16.82 -6.00
N ARG A 161 28.22 16.91 -4.68
CA ARG A 161 28.67 15.88 -3.73
C ARG A 161 27.94 14.55 -3.92
N VAL A 162 26.61 14.58 -4.10
CA VAL A 162 25.80 13.37 -4.28
C VAL A 162 26.09 12.71 -5.62
N VAL A 163 26.20 13.49 -6.70
CA VAL A 163 26.56 12.98 -8.03
C VAL A 163 27.93 12.33 -8.03
N ALA A 164 28.92 12.96 -7.39
CA ALA A 164 30.26 12.36 -7.25
C ALA A 164 30.20 10.99 -6.55
N TYR A 165 29.44 10.88 -5.46
CA TYR A 165 29.22 9.60 -4.77
C TYR A 165 28.51 8.55 -5.65
N LYS A 166 27.45 8.94 -6.34
CA LYS A 166 26.69 8.03 -7.23
C LYS A 166 27.54 7.54 -8.40
N ASN A 167 28.38 8.40 -8.94
CA ASN A 167 29.27 8.05 -10.04
C ASN A 167 30.29 6.96 -9.68
N ILE A 168 30.75 6.90 -8.42
CA ILE A 168 31.58 5.79 -7.95
C ILE A 168 30.84 4.44 -8.10
N LEU A 169 29.57 4.40 -7.73
CA LEU A 169 28.77 3.18 -7.86
C LEU A 169 28.48 2.84 -9.33
N LEU A 170 28.18 3.85 -10.15
CA LEU A 170 27.94 3.66 -11.58
C LEU A 170 29.17 3.13 -12.30
N GLU A 171 30.33 3.69 -12.03
CA GLU A 171 31.58 3.30 -12.68
C GLU A 171 32.07 1.92 -12.22
N HIS A 172 32.14 1.69 -10.90
CA HIS A 172 32.84 0.54 -10.35
C HIS A 172 31.96 -0.65 -10.00
N LEU A 173 30.65 -0.44 -9.75
CA LEU A 173 29.73 -1.52 -9.39
C LEU A 173 28.82 -1.91 -10.55
N TYR A 174 28.20 -0.93 -11.18
CA TYR A 174 27.18 -1.19 -12.20
C TYR A 174 27.71 -1.12 -13.64
N HIS A 175 28.87 -0.46 -13.85
CA HIS A 175 29.47 -0.23 -15.19
C HIS A 175 28.46 0.44 -16.14
N LYS A 176 27.84 1.52 -15.67
CA LYS A 176 26.79 2.29 -16.37
C LYS A 176 27.27 3.73 -16.60
N PRO A 177 26.61 4.49 -17.51
CA PRO A 177 26.96 5.89 -17.78
C PRO A 177 26.92 6.74 -16.50
N LEU A 178 27.85 7.69 -16.39
CA LEU A 178 27.95 8.60 -15.25
C LEU A 178 26.88 9.69 -15.33
N LEU A 179 26.46 10.19 -14.17
CA LEU A 179 25.59 11.34 -14.02
C LEU A 179 26.37 12.64 -14.23
N ASN A 180 25.69 13.64 -14.78
CA ASN A 180 26.19 15.01 -14.90
C ASN A 180 25.54 15.88 -13.81
N ALA A 181 26.36 16.56 -13.00
CA ALA A 181 25.87 17.38 -11.89
C ALA A 181 25.06 18.60 -12.37
N ASP A 182 25.44 19.22 -13.49
CA ASP A 182 24.70 20.36 -14.04
C ASP A 182 23.31 19.95 -14.55
N GLU A 183 23.21 18.78 -15.18
CA GLU A 183 21.92 18.25 -15.65
C GLU A 183 21.00 17.96 -14.46
N ILE A 184 21.51 17.31 -13.41
CA ILE A 184 20.74 17.02 -12.19
C ILE A 184 20.30 18.31 -11.49
N PHE A 185 21.18 19.30 -11.39
CA PHE A 185 20.84 20.59 -10.78
C PHE A 185 19.75 21.33 -11.57
N ASN A 186 19.88 21.43 -12.88
CA ASN A 186 18.88 22.05 -13.73
C ASN A 186 17.52 21.35 -13.65
N LEU A 187 17.52 20.01 -13.63
CA LEU A 187 16.31 19.22 -13.41
C LEU A 187 15.64 19.56 -12.07
N MET A 188 16.42 19.75 -11.02
CA MET A 188 15.85 20.11 -9.71
C MET A 188 15.29 21.54 -9.69
N LEU A 189 15.82 22.46 -10.47
CA LEU A 189 15.22 23.78 -10.67
C LEU A 189 13.86 23.69 -11.41
N GLU A 190 13.75 22.80 -12.39
CA GLU A 190 12.46 22.51 -13.04
C GLU A 190 11.46 21.92 -12.03
N TYR A 191 11.87 20.96 -11.23
CA TYR A 191 11.05 20.38 -10.16
C TYR A 191 10.57 21.41 -9.14
N ARG A 192 11.41 22.39 -8.80
CA ARG A 192 11.04 23.53 -7.95
C ARG A 192 9.86 24.28 -8.53
N GLU A 193 9.91 24.66 -9.80
CA GLU A 193 8.83 25.43 -10.43
C GLU A 193 7.51 24.61 -10.50
N MET A 194 7.61 23.30 -10.73
CA MET A 194 6.45 22.41 -10.73
C MET A 194 5.79 22.32 -9.35
N VAL A 195 6.56 22.15 -8.29
CA VAL A 195 6.03 21.84 -6.95
C VAL A 195 5.73 23.10 -6.12
N LYS A 196 6.39 24.21 -6.40
CA LYS A 196 6.31 25.48 -5.65
C LYS A 196 4.90 25.91 -5.24
N PRO A 197 3.86 25.84 -6.11
CA PRO A 197 2.51 26.27 -5.72
C PRO A 197 1.85 25.36 -4.66
N TYR A 198 2.39 24.18 -4.40
CA TYR A 198 1.79 23.13 -3.57
C TYR A 198 2.54 22.91 -2.25
N VAL A 199 3.73 23.51 -2.10
CA VAL A 199 4.59 23.28 -0.92
C VAL A 199 4.01 23.95 0.32
N ALA A 200 3.95 23.18 1.41
CA ALA A 200 3.45 23.67 2.69
C ALA A 200 4.20 22.99 3.87
N ASP A 201 4.21 23.67 5.02
CA ASP A 201 4.49 23.02 6.31
C ASP A 201 3.29 22.14 6.67
N VAL A 202 3.31 20.91 6.15
CA VAL A 202 2.22 19.94 6.33
C VAL A 202 2.05 19.55 7.80
N SER A 203 3.13 19.48 8.58
CA SER A 203 3.02 19.16 10.02
C SER A 203 2.23 20.22 10.77
N LYS A 204 2.50 21.50 10.52
CA LYS A 204 1.73 22.61 11.08
C LYS A 204 0.27 22.59 10.60
N TYR A 205 0.05 22.42 9.30
CA TYR A 205 -1.29 22.35 8.71
C TYR A 205 -2.14 21.25 9.35
N LEU A 206 -1.61 20.03 9.47
CA LEU A 206 -2.33 18.91 10.08
C LEU A 206 -2.57 19.10 11.57
N HIS A 207 -1.63 19.72 12.29
CA HIS A 207 -1.80 20.03 13.70
C HIS A 207 -2.93 21.06 13.94
N GLU A 208 -3.03 22.07 13.10
CA GLU A 208 -4.14 23.03 13.12
C GLU A 208 -5.47 22.34 12.77
N ALA A 209 -5.50 21.51 11.74
CA ALA A 209 -6.68 20.74 11.35
C ALA A 209 -7.18 19.80 12.46
N ILE A 210 -6.28 19.15 13.20
CA ILE A 210 -6.63 18.32 14.37
C ILE A 210 -7.31 19.17 15.45
N LYS A 211 -6.77 20.36 15.76
CA LYS A 211 -7.36 21.29 16.73
C LYS A 211 -8.74 21.78 16.31
N GLU A 212 -8.96 21.96 15.01
CA GLU A 212 -10.25 22.33 14.43
C GLU A 212 -11.26 21.17 14.39
N GLY A 213 -10.86 19.96 14.79
CA GLY A 213 -11.72 18.78 14.78
C GLY A 213 -11.97 18.18 13.41
N LYS A 214 -11.12 18.46 12.41
CA LYS A 214 -11.21 17.92 11.05
C LYS A 214 -11.06 16.40 11.05
N ASN A 215 -11.74 15.75 10.08
CA ASN A 215 -11.59 14.34 9.79
C ASN A 215 -10.39 14.12 8.86
N ILE A 216 -9.38 13.43 9.35
CA ILE A 216 -8.14 13.14 8.64
C ILE A 216 -8.02 11.65 8.40
N LEU A 217 -7.87 11.25 7.14
CA LEU A 217 -7.59 9.87 6.73
C LEU A 217 -6.12 9.73 6.36
N LEU A 218 -5.41 8.86 7.06
CA LEU A 218 -4.05 8.44 6.72
C LEU A 218 -4.14 7.23 5.78
N GLU A 219 -3.81 7.42 4.53
CA GLU A 219 -3.86 6.39 3.49
C GLU A 219 -2.53 5.67 3.36
N GLY A 220 -2.49 4.39 3.81
CA GLY A 220 -1.33 3.53 3.69
C GLY A 220 -1.25 2.82 2.35
N GLN A 221 -0.06 2.32 2.05
CA GLN A 221 0.26 1.56 0.85
C GLN A 221 0.85 0.19 1.24
N LEU A 222 0.56 -0.85 0.46
CA LEU A 222 0.97 -2.23 0.74
C LEU A 222 0.31 -2.79 2.02
N GLY A 223 0.93 -3.76 2.70
CA GLY A 223 0.41 -4.41 3.90
C GLY A 223 1.50 -4.75 4.90
N ALA A 224 1.12 -5.19 6.10
CA ALA A 224 2.03 -5.42 7.22
C ALA A 224 3.17 -6.40 6.89
N LEU A 225 2.90 -7.43 6.07
CA LEU A 225 3.92 -8.41 5.69
C LEU A 225 4.96 -7.87 4.68
N LYS A 226 4.76 -6.68 4.17
CA LYS A 226 5.71 -5.94 3.32
C LYS A 226 6.45 -4.84 4.07
N ASP A 227 6.23 -4.70 5.38
CA ASP A 227 6.96 -3.77 6.23
C ASP A 227 8.44 -4.19 6.35
N THR A 228 9.35 -3.22 6.37
CA THR A 228 10.80 -3.47 6.40
C THR A 228 11.25 -4.19 7.66
N ASP A 229 10.65 -3.87 8.81
CA ASP A 229 11.06 -4.41 10.12
C ASP A 229 10.25 -5.64 10.53
N HIS A 230 8.95 -5.66 10.20
CA HIS A 230 7.99 -6.67 10.67
C HIS A 230 7.45 -7.59 9.58
N GLY A 231 7.81 -7.36 8.32
CA GLY A 231 7.37 -8.19 7.20
C GLY A 231 8.24 -9.43 6.97
N ILE A 232 8.04 -10.04 5.80
CA ILE A 232 8.76 -11.25 5.36
C ILE A 232 10.14 -10.89 4.76
N TYR A 233 10.95 -10.16 5.50
CA TYR A 233 12.29 -9.72 5.07
C TYR A 233 13.13 -10.89 4.52
N PRO A 234 13.86 -10.71 3.39
CA PRO A 234 14.09 -9.46 2.64
C PRO A 234 13.05 -9.13 1.55
N MET A 235 12.00 -9.93 1.38
CA MET A 235 10.96 -9.77 0.33
C MET A 235 9.90 -8.74 0.74
N VAL A 236 10.34 -7.55 1.12
CA VAL A 236 9.56 -6.41 1.65
C VAL A 236 9.73 -5.17 0.78
N THR A 237 8.95 -4.12 1.06
CA THR A 237 9.26 -2.78 0.55
C THR A 237 10.22 -2.05 1.49
N SER A 238 10.87 -1.01 1.03
CA SER A 238 11.83 -0.25 1.84
C SER A 238 11.18 0.85 2.67
N SER A 239 9.85 0.94 2.67
CA SER A 239 9.09 1.87 3.52
C SER A 239 8.39 1.12 4.65
N SER A 240 8.10 1.79 5.77
CA SER A 240 7.23 1.22 6.80
C SER A 240 5.76 1.30 6.37
N THR A 241 5.09 0.14 6.34
CA THR A 241 3.69 -0.01 5.91
C THR A 241 2.70 -0.02 7.07
N LEU A 242 3.19 0.17 8.29
CA LEU A 242 2.38 0.11 9.50
C LEU A 242 1.66 1.44 9.77
N ALA A 243 0.45 1.38 10.32
CA ALA A 243 -0.34 2.54 10.71
C ALA A 243 0.43 3.48 11.68
N ALA A 244 1.25 2.92 12.55
CA ALA A 244 2.10 3.67 13.47
C ALA A 244 3.07 4.63 12.76
N TYR A 245 3.59 4.25 11.57
CA TYR A 245 4.41 5.14 10.76
C TYR A 245 3.62 6.32 10.17
N GLY A 246 2.29 6.21 10.11
CA GLY A 246 1.41 7.29 9.69
C GLY A 246 1.65 8.57 10.49
N ALA A 247 1.90 8.45 11.79
CA ALA A 247 2.24 9.60 12.63
C ALA A 247 3.55 10.27 12.18
N ILE A 248 4.60 9.49 11.92
CA ILE A 248 5.91 9.98 11.46
C ILE A 248 5.79 10.54 10.04
N GLY A 249 5.18 9.77 9.14
CA GLY A 249 5.08 10.13 7.72
C GLY A 249 4.14 11.30 7.40
N ALA A 250 3.20 11.61 8.28
CA ALA A 250 2.34 12.79 8.21
C ALA A 250 2.85 13.95 9.07
N GLY A 251 3.71 13.68 10.05
CA GLY A 251 4.23 14.70 10.99
C GLY A 251 3.23 15.09 12.07
N ILE A 252 2.48 14.14 12.63
CA ILE A 252 1.50 14.32 13.71
C ILE A 252 1.85 13.45 14.92
N PRO A 253 1.34 13.76 16.14
CA PRO A 253 1.52 12.89 17.30
C PRO A 253 0.87 11.51 17.10
N ALA A 254 1.55 10.44 17.50
CA ALA A 254 1.02 9.07 17.36
C ALA A 254 -0.28 8.85 18.13
N ALA A 255 -0.46 9.54 19.26
CA ALA A 255 -1.68 9.47 20.09
C ALA A 255 -2.94 10.01 19.39
N GLU A 256 -2.79 10.71 18.27
CA GLU A 256 -3.94 11.21 17.49
C GLU A 256 -4.57 10.13 16.61
N ILE A 257 -3.85 9.06 16.26
CA ILE A 257 -4.40 7.95 15.48
C ILE A 257 -5.24 7.09 16.42
N LYS A 258 -6.56 7.26 16.37
CA LYS A 258 -7.51 6.58 17.24
C LYS A 258 -8.11 5.32 16.60
N ASP A 259 -8.36 5.39 15.29
CA ASP A 259 -9.00 4.33 14.52
C ASP A 259 -8.04 3.81 13.44
N VAL A 260 -7.89 2.50 13.38
CA VAL A 260 -7.09 1.81 12.37
C VAL A 260 -7.98 0.79 11.67
N VAL A 261 -8.46 1.17 10.48
CA VAL A 261 -9.17 0.27 9.58
C VAL A 261 -8.14 -0.58 8.86
N THR A 262 -8.11 -1.86 9.17
CA THR A 262 -7.20 -2.80 8.51
C THR A 262 -7.94 -3.60 7.45
N VAL A 263 -7.51 -3.48 6.20
CA VAL A 263 -8.14 -4.18 5.08
C VAL A 263 -7.60 -5.60 4.99
N VAL A 264 -8.51 -6.55 4.86
CA VAL A 264 -8.24 -7.99 4.81
C VAL A 264 -9.01 -8.58 3.63
N LYS A 265 -8.41 -9.49 2.90
CA LYS A 265 -9.03 -10.20 1.79
C LYS A 265 -9.65 -11.53 2.27
N ALA A 266 -10.79 -11.93 1.74
CA ALA A 266 -11.45 -13.18 2.10
C ALA A 266 -10.68 -14.46 1.67
N TYR A 267 -9.65 -14.30 0.85
CA TYR A 267 -8.61 -15.27 0.51
C TYR A 267 -7.26 -14.54 0.49
N SER A 268 -6.16 -15.20 0.16
CA SER A 268 -4.85 -14.55 0.12
C SER A 268 -4.33 -14.40 -1.30
N SER A 269 -3.64 -13.30 -1.56
CA SER A 269 -2.88 -13.10 -2.80
C SER A 269 -1.60 -12.32 -2.55
N ALA A 270 -0.58 -12.55 -3.36
CA ALA A 270 0.69 -11.85 -3.27
C ALA A 270 1.32 -11.63 -4.65
N VAL A 271 2.05 -10.53 -4.82
CA VAL A 271 2.92 -10.28 -5.98
C VAL A 271 4.37 -10.42 -5.54
N GLY A 272 5.18 -11.02 -6.42
CA GLY A 272 6.62 -11.18 -6.20
C GLY A 272 6.99 -12.38 -5.33
N ALA A 273 8.27 -12.45 -4.99
CA ALA A 273 8.84 -13.53 -4.20
C ALA A 273 8.52 -13.38 -2.70
N GLY A 274 8.89 -14.39 -1.96
CA GLY A 274 8.79 -14.45 -0.51
C GLY A 274 7.84 -15.54 -0.01
N ALA A 275 7.87 -15.77 1.30
CA ALA A 275 7.09 -16.82 1.94
C ALA A 275 5.58 -16.54 1.84
N PHE A 276 4.84 -17.60 1.48
CA PHE A 276 3.38 -17.58 1.37
C PHE A 276 2.86 -18.97 1.73
N VAL A 277 2.70 -19.25 3.01
CA VAL A 277 2.45 -20.60 3.55
C VAL A 277 1.12 -21.19 3.05
N SER A 278 0.09 -20.37 2.93
CA SER A 278 -1.24 -20.79 2.45
C SER A 278 -1.37 -20.81 0.92
N GLU A 279 -0.26 -20.74 0.17
CA GLU A 279 -0.27 -20.70 -1.30
C GLU A 279 -0.84 -21.99 -1.89
N ILE A 280 -1.63 -21.83 -2.97
CA ILE A 280 -2.22 -22.89 -3.77
C ILE A 280 -1.70 -22.83 -5.20
N PHE A 281 -1.76 -23.97 -5.91
CA PHE A 281 -1.18 -24.12 -7.23
C PHE A 281 -2.15 -24.84 -8.19
N GLY A 282 -1.83 -24.82 -9.48
CA GLY A 282 -2.60 -25.53 -10.51
C GLY A 282 -3.97 -24.91 -10.77
N ASP A 283 -4.91 -25.74 -11.22
CA ASP A 283 -6.23 -25.31 -11.69
C ASP A 283 -7.03 -24.54 -10.64
N GLU A 284 -6.89 -24.89 -9.37
CA GLU A 284 -7.54 -24.24 -8.23
C GLU A 284 -7.05 -22.79 -8.08
N ALA A 285 -5.73 -22.57 -8.16
CA ALA A 285 -5.14 -21.23 -8.14
C ALA A 285 -5.55 -20.39 -9.37
N ASP A 286 -5.56 -21.01 -10.54
CA ASP A 286 -5.90 -20.35 -11.79
C ASP A 286 -7.38 -19.94 -11.83
N GLU A 287 -8.28 -20.79 -11.35
CA GLU A 287 -9.71 -20.46 -11.24
C GLU A 287 -9.96 -19.33 -10.24
N LEU A 288 -9.34 -19.38 -9.07
CA LEU A 288 -9.47 -18.31 -8.07
C LEU A 288 -8.88 -17.00 -8.61
N ARG A 289 -7.74 -17.05 -9.30
CA ARG A 289 -7.12 -15.87 -9.95
C ARG A 289 -8.03 -15.26 -11.00
N ARG A 290 -8.63 -16.07 -11.84
CA ARG A 290 -9.52 -15.64 -12.90
C ARG A 290 -10.79 -14.96 -12.36
N ARG A 291 -11.33 -15.45 -11.24
CA ARG A 291 -12.55 -14.92 -10.59
C ARG A 291 -12.28 -13.71 -9.72
N GLY A 292 -11.04 -13.57 -9.23
CA GLY A 292 -10.69 -12.55 -8.26
C GLY A 292 -10.74 -11.14 -8.81
N GLY A 293 -11.13 -10.20 -7.94
CA GLY A 293 -11.13 -8.78 -8.25
C GLY A 293 -11.97 -8.35 -9.45
N ASP A 294 -11.71 -7.15 -9.94
CA ASP A 294 -12.30 -6.61 -11.17
C ASP A 294 -11.34 -6.89 -12.34
N GLY A 295 -11.56 -8.00 -13.02
CA GLY A 295 -10.73 -8.44 -14.16
C GLY A 295 -9.63 -9.44 -13.82
N GLY A 296 -9.70 -10.10 -12.67
CA GLY A 296 -8.76 -11.12 -12.22
C GLY A 296 -7.66 -10.59 -11.29
N GLU A 297 -6.95 -11.52 -10.65
CA GLU A 297 -5.87 -11.21 -9.71
C GLU A 297 -4.54 -10.98 -10.45
N PHE A 298 -4.37 -9.75 -10.95
CA PHE A 298 -3.16 -9.28 -11.61
C PHE A 298 -2.66 -8.00 -10.94
N GLY A 299 -1.35 -7.80 -10.96
CA GLY A 299 -0.73 -6.60 -10.37
C GLY A 299 -1.15 -5.33 -11.11
N ALA A 300 -1.69 -4.33 -10.40
CA ALA A 300 -2.20 -3.09 -10.98
C ALA A 300 -1.12 -2.32 -11.78
N THR A 301 0.13 -2.34 -11.33
CA THR A 301 1.25 -1.65 -11.96
C THR A 301 1.98 -2.52 -12.99
N THR A 302 2.19 -3.80 -12.68
CA THR A 302 3.06 -4.68 -13.47
C THR A 302 2.31 -5.64 -14.40
N GLY A 303 1.01 -5.80 -14.21
CA GLY A 303 0.19 -6.81 -14.92
C GLY A 303 0.58 -8.27 -14.59
N ARG A 304 1.51 -8.52 -13.67
CA ARG A 304 1.94 -9.87 -13.31
C ARG A 304 0.81 -10.64 -12.62
N PRO A 305 0.62 -11.95 -12.94
CA PRO A 305 -0.35 -12.77 -12.22
C PRO A 305 0.04 -12.86 -10.75
N ARG A 306 -0.94 -12.66 -9.86
CA ARG A 306 -0.74 -12.83 -8.42
C ARG A 306 -0.66 -14.30 -8.06
N ARG A 307 0.18 -14.62 -7.10
CA ARG A 307 0.18 -15.89 -6.38
C ARG A 307 -1.10 -15.95 -5.55
N MET A 308 -1.76 -17.10 -5.52
CA MET A 308 -3.04 -17.28 -4.87
C MET A 308 -2.91 -18.19 -3.67
N GLY A 309 -3.72 -17.98 -2.64
CA GLY A 309 -3.75 -18.80 -1.44
C GLY A 309 -5.10 -18.73 -0.73
N TRP A 310 -5.38 -19.71 0.13
CA TRP A 310 -6.52 -19.63 1.02
C TRP A 310 -6.34 -18.54 2.06
N PHE A 311 -7.44 -18.13 2.70
CA PHE A 311 -7.36 -17.20 3.81
C PHE A 311 -6.35 -17.69 4.85
N ASP A 312 -5.40 -16.84 5.21
CA ASP A 312 -4.33 -17.17 6.16
C ASP A 312 -4.58 -16.46 7.48
N ALA A 313 -5.17 -17.17 8.43
CA ALA A 313 -5.51 -16.60 9.73
C ALA A 313 -4.28 -16.27 10.58
N VAL A 314 -3.18 -17.03 10.41
CA VAL A 314 -1.92 -16.78 11.15
C VAL A 314 -1.29 -15.47 10.70
N ALA A 315 -1.10 -15.33 9.38
CA ALA A 315 -0.56 -14.11 8.78
C ALA A 315 -1.45 -12.89 9.03
N THR A 316 -2.78 -13.05 8.90
CA THR A 316 -3.73 -11.93 9.06
C THR A 316 -3.83 -11.48 10.52
N ARG A 317 -3.87 -12.39 11.47
CA ARG A 317 -3.83 -12.07 12.91
C ARG A 317 -2.57 -11.30 13.26
N TYR A 318 -1.42 -11.75 12.78
CA TYR A 318 -0.16 -11.05 12.96
C TYR A 318 -0.20 -9.65 12.36
N GLY A 319 -0.66 -9.53 11.11
CA GLY A 319 -0.77 -8.24 10.43
C GLY A 319 -1.70 -7.27 11.14
N CYS A 320 -2.89 -7.71 11.56
CA CYS A 320 -3.82 -6.90 12.35
C CYS A 320 -3.18 -6.41 13.67
N ARG A 321 -2.45 -7.29 14.36
CA ARG A 321 -1.72 -6.93 15.59
C ARG A 321 -0.63 -5.89 15.32
N MET A 322 0.17 -6.04 14.26
CA MET A 322 1.22 -5.10 13.90
C MET A 322 0.65 -3.74 13.46
N GLN A 323 -0.50 -3.74 12.80
CA GLN A 323 -1.20 -2.52 12.43
C GLN A 323 -1.86 -1.81 13.63
N GLY A 324 -2.08 -2.51 14.74
CA GLY A 324 -2.91 -1.98 15.83
C GLY A 324 -4.38 -1.84 15.40
N ALA A 325 -4.88 -2.81 14.63
CA ALA A 325 -6.22 -2.81 14.05
C ALA A 325 -7.30 -2.60 15.11
N THR A 326 -8.16 -1.60 14.92
CA THR A 326 -9.35 -1.37 15.75
C THR A 326 -10.58 -2.00 15.11
N GLU A 327 -10.57 -2.14 13.80
CA GLU A 327 -11.61 -2.77 13.00
C GLU A 327 -11.05 -3.29 11.67
N VAL A 328 -11.79 -4.20 11.05
CA VAL A 328 -11.42 -4.83 9.78
C VAL A 328 -12.47 -4.53 8.71
N ALA A 329 -11.97 -4.21 7.51
CA ALA A 329 -12.74 -4.24 6.27
C ALA A 329 -12.38 -5.50 5.48
N LEU A 330 -13.32 -6.44 5.39
CA LEU A 330 -13.17 -7.69 4.64
C LEU A 330 -13.56 -7.48 3.18
N THR A 331 -12.65 -7.79 2.25
CA THR A 331 -12.85 -7.55 0.82
C THR A 331 -12.99 -8.85 0.01
N VAL A 332 -13.54 -8.74 -1.19
CA VAL A 332 -13.67 -9.78 -2.24
C VAL A 332 -14.36 -11.08 -1.76
N LEU A 333 -15.29 -10.96 -0.85
CA LEU A 333 -16.02 -12.11 -0.31
C LEU A 333 -16.90 -12.80 -1.37
N ASP A 334 -17.45 -12.01 -2.31
CA ASP A 334 -18.28 -12.47 -3.44
C ASP A 334 -17.56 -13.47 -4.35
N VAL A 335 -16.22 -13.36 -4.43
CA VAL A 335 -15.39 -14.24 -5.27
C VAL A 335 -15.50 -15.72 -4.86
N LEU A 336 -15.71 -16.01 -3.57
CA LEU A 336 -15.76 -17.37 -3.04
C LEU A 336 -17.12 -18.07 -3.26
N GLY A 337 -18.12 -17.38 -3.79
CA GLY A 337 -19.47 -17.90 -3.98
C GLY A 337 -19.61 -19.10 -4.93
N TYR A 338 -18.55 -19.51 -5.63
CA TYR A 338 -18.57 -20.68 -6.50
C TYR A 338 -18.15 -21.99 -5.78
N LEU A 339 -17.60 -21.90 -4.59
CA LEU A 339 -17.01 -23.04 -3.86
C LEU A 339 -18.07 -23.81 -3.07
N ASP A 340 -17.93 -25.13 -3.00
CA ASP A 340 -18.68 -26.02 -2.12
C ASP A 340 -18.09 -26.02 -0.71
N GLU A 341 -16.76 -25.97 -0.65
CA GLU A 341 -15.95 -25.96 0.56
C GLU A 341 -14.86 -24.90 0.43
N ILE A 342 -14.58 -24.19 1.52
CA ILE A 342 -13.58 -23.11 1.58
C ILE A 342 -12.54 -23.44 2.64
N PRO A 343 -11.33 -23.83 2.25
CA PRO A 343 -10.22 -24.02 3.19
C PRO A 343 -9.76 -22.68 3.79
N MET A 344 -9.37 -22.74 5.07
CA MET A 344 -8.77 -21.62 5.82
C MET A 344 -7.51 -22.14 6.51
N CYS A 345 -6.39 -21.46 6.35
CA CYS A 345 -5.17 -21.76 7.07
C CYS A 345 -5.25 -21.22 8.50
N VAL A 346 -5.42 -22.11 9.48
CA VAL A 346 -5.61 -21.74 10.89
C VAL A 346 -4.37 -21.97 11.76
N GLY A 347 -3.32 -22.52 11.20
CA GLY A 347 -2.05 -22.78 11.89
C GLY A 347 -0.94 -23.10 10.90
N TYR A 348 0.29 -23.06 11.36
CA TYR A 348 1.47 -23.50 10.63
C TYR A 348 2.13 -24.68 11.33
N GLU A 349 2.41 -25.74 10.59
CA GLU A 349 3.26 -26.85 11.07
C GLU A 349 4.70 -26.56 10.70
N ILE A 350 5.58 -26.50 11.71
CA ILE A 350 7.02 -26.26 11.56
C ILE A 350 7.75 -27.32 12.41
N ASP A 351 8.61 -28.12 11.77
CA ASP A 351 9.38 -29.17 12.43
C ASP A 351 8.50 -30.10 13.30
N GLY A 352 7.29 -30.46 12.79
CA GLY A 352 6.31 -31.33 13.45
C GLY A 352 5.52 -30.70 14.59
N LYS A 353 5.61 -29.38 14.79
CA LYS A 353 4.85 -28.65 15.80
C LYS A 353 3.92 -27.63 15.12
N VAL A 354 2.68 -27.59 15.57
CA VAL A 354 1.69 -26.60 15.09
C VAL A 354 1.77 -25.35 15.94
N THR A 355 1.82 -24.20 15.28
CA THR A 355 1.76 -22.88 15.90
C THR A 355 0.69 -22.00 15.26
N LYS A 356 0.12 -21.11 16.04
CA LYS A 356 -0.76 -20.01 15.59
C LYS A 356 -0.03 -18.65 15.58
N ASP A 357 1.23 -18.64 16.03
CA ASP A 357 2.07 -17.44 15.99
C ASP A 357 2.80 -17.35 14.64
N PHE A 358 2.88 -16.12 14.11
CA PHE A 358 3.59 -15.86 12.86
C PHE A 358 5.10 -15.87 13.11
N PRO A 359 5.85 -16.80 12.48
CA PRO A 359 7.28 -16.95 12.73
C PRO A 359 8.13 -16.02 11.86
N THR A 360 9.44 -16.05 12.08
CA THR A 360 10.42 -15.36 11.22
C THR A 360 10.47 -15.97 9.82
N THR A 361 10.95 -15.24 8.83
CA THR A 361 11.01 -15.68 7.42
C THR A 361 11.74 -17.01 7.26
N TYR A 362 12.83 -17.21 7.98
CA TYR A 362 13.58 -18.46 7.97
C TYR A 362 12.71 -19.69 8.35
N GLN A 363 11.80 -19.53 9.28
CA GLN A 363 10.87 -20.58 9.70
C GLN A 363 9.69 -20.71 8.74
N LEU A 364 9.22 -19.59 8.17
CA LEU A 364 8.14 -19.58 7.17
C LEU A 364 8.48 -20.40 5.93
N GLU A 365 9.75 -20.44 5.51
CA GLU A 365 10.20 -21.26 4.38
C GLU A 365 10.02 -22.76 4.59
N LYS A 366 9.93 -23.21 5.85
CA LYS A 366 9.72 -24.61 6.23
C LYS A 366 8.29 -24.91 6.64
N ALA A 367 7.47 -23.88 6.81
CA ALA A 367 6.12 -24.00 7.32
C ALA A 367 5.18 -24.67 6.31
N LYS A 368 4.28 -25.50 6.82
CA LYS A 368 3.17 -26.09 6.08
C LYS A 368 1.85 -25.56 6.64
N PRO A 369 0.85 -25.29 5.78
CA PRO A 369 -0.44 -24.83 6.27
C PRO A 369 -1.21 -25.94 6.97
N VAL A 370 -1.81 -25.61 8.11
CA VAL A 370 -2.84 -26.44 8.77
C VAL A 370 -4.19 -25.87 8.36
N LEU A 371 -4.93 -26.63 7.57
CA LEU A 371 -6.19 -26.20 6.98
C LEU A 371 -7.39 -26.68 7.79
N LYS A 372 -8.37 -25.78 7.96
CA LYS A 372 -9.74 -26.04 8.43
C LYS A 372 -10.69 -25.76 7.26
N THR A 373 -11.50 -26.72 6.88
CA THR A 373 -12.47 -26.54 5.79
C THR A 373 -13.79 -26.04 6.33
N MET A 374 -14.33 -24.99 5.70
CA MET A 374 -15.63 -24.40 5.98
C MET A 374 -16.59 -24.71 4.84
N PRO A 375 -17.90 -24.89 5.09
CA PRO A 375 -18.86 -25.05 4.02
C PRO A 375 -19.03 -23.74 3.22
N GLY A 376 -19.05 -23.85 1.89
CA GLY A 376 -19.32 -22.75 0.99
C GLY A 376 -20.82 -22.38 0.93
N TRP A 377 -21.12 -21.30 0.27
CA TRP A 377 -22.52 -20.82 0.15
C TRP A 377 -23.12 -20.95 -1.25
N LYS A 378 -22.34 -21.26 -2.27
CA LYS A 378 -22.78 -21.59 -3.65
C LYS A 378 -23.80 -20.63 -4.27
N CYS A 379 -23.69 -19.34 -4.01
CA CYS A 379 -24.53 -18.34 -4.64
C CYS A 379 -23.83 -16.99 -4.74
N ASP A 380 -24.37 -16.12 -5.61
CA ASP A 380 -23.96 -14.74 -5.72
C ASP A 380 -24.51 -13.92 -4.54
N ILE A 381 -23.63 -13.19 -3.86
CA ILE A 381 -23.97 -12.35 -2.71
C ILE A 381 -23.90 -10.85 -3.05
N ARG A 382 -23.60 -10.51 -4.30
CA ARG A 382 -23.58 -9.11 -4.74
C ARG A 382 -24.96 -8.51 -4.67
N GLY A 383 -25.03 -7.25 -4.25
CA GLY A 383 -26.31 -6.54 -4.09
C GLY A 383 -27.04 -6.79 -2.77
N ILE A 384 -26.61 -7.76 -1.93
CA ILE A 384 -27.11 -7.91 -0.56
C ILE A 384 -26.66 -6.68 0.25
N LYS A 385 -27.58 -6.11 1.03
CA LYS A 385 -27.36 -4.86 1.78
C LYS A 385 -27.17 -5.05 3.29
N ASN A 386 -27.82 -6.07 3.85
CA ASN A 386 -27.79 -6.33 5.28
C ASN A 386 -27.03 -7.62 5.58
N TYR A 387 -26.36 -7.65 6.72
CA TYR A 387 -25.58 -8.80 7.15
C TYR A 387 -26.45 -10.06 7.35
N GLU A 388 -27.63 -9.87 7.89
CA GLU A 388 -28.58 -10.94 8.19
C GLU A 388 -29.13 -11.63 6.93
N ASP A 389 -29.13 -10.92 5.79
CA ASP A 389 -29.59 -11.45 4.50
C ASP A 389 -28.50 -12.29 3.79
N LEU A 390 -27.26 -12.29 4.29
CA LEU A 390 -26.20 -13.15 3.78
C LEU A 390 -26.54 -14.64 4.07
N PRO A 391 -26.15 -15.56 3.17
CA PRO A 391 -26.28 -17.00 3.43
C PRO A 391 -25.62 -17.39 4.76
N GLU A 392 -26.21 -18.35 5.48
CA GLU A 392 -25.73 -18.77 6.80
C GLU A 392 -24.26 -19.20 6.77
N ASN A 393 -23.86 -19.98 5.77
CA ASN A 393 -22.44 -20.39 5.64
C ASN A 393 -21.49 -19.22 5.37
N CYS A 394 -21.95 -18.20 4.63
CA CYS A 394 -21.20 -16.97 4.40
C CYS A 394 -20.98 -16.22 5.73
N ARG A 395 -22.02 -16.07 6.53
CA ARG A 395 -21.90 -15.45 7.88
C ARG A 395 -20.98 -16.25 8.79
N LYS A 396 -21.09 -17.58 8.81
CA LYS A 396 -20.17 -18.46 9.59
C LYS A 396 -18.73 -18.33 9.15
N TYR A 397 -18.48 -18.12 7.85
CA TYR A 397 -17.12 -17.87 7.35
C TYR A 397 -16.55 -16.55 7.85
N ILE A 398 -17.35 -15.47 7.80
CA ILE A 398 -16.99 -14.15 8.34
C ILE A 398 -16.71 -14.24 9.84
N GLU A 399 -17.58 -14.88 10.60
CA GLU A 399 -17.45 -15.07 12.06
C GLU A 399 -16.22 -15.91 12.42
N ALA A 400 -15.91 -16.94 11.63
CA ALA A 400 -14.70 -17.74 11.83
C ALA A 400 -13.42 -16.93 11.56
N ILE A 401 -13.42 -16.06 10.56
CA ILE A 401 -12.32 -15.12 10.32
C ILE A 401 -12.16 -14.18 11.51
N GLU A 402 -13.25 -13.55 11.95
CA GLU A 402 -13.26 -12.61 13.06
C GLU A 402 -12.74 -13.26 14.37
N GLU A 403 -13.17 -14.48 14.66
CA GLU A 403 -12.69 -15.26 15.80
C GLU A 403 -11.18 -15.55 15.70
N GLU A 404 -10.70 -15.98 14.53
CA GLU A 404 -9.30 -16.33 14.35
C GLU A 404 -8.37 -15.11 14.38
N ILE A 405 -8.78 -13.96 13.89
CA ILE A 405 -7.94 -12.74 13.90
C ILE A 405 -8.09 -11.92 15.18
N GLY A 406 -9.20 -12.06 15.93
CA GLY A 406 -9.46 -11.36 17.18
C GLY A 406 -9.76 -9.86 17.02
N VAL A 407 -10.22 -9.43 15.85
CA VAL A 407 -10.56 -8.01 15.56
C VAL A 407 -11.92 -7.97 14.88
N PRO A 408 -12.85 -7.06 15.27
CA PRO A 408 -14.19 -7.00 14.69
C PRO A 408 -14.16 -6.65 13.20
N ILE A 409 -14.94 -7.39 12.41
CA ILE A 409 -15.18 -7.12 10.98
C ILE A 409 -16.42 -6.23 10.88
N THR A 410 -16.22 -4.95 10.62
CA THR A 410 -17.28 -3.93 10.58
C THR A 410 -17.72 -3.58 9.17
N MET A 411 -16.88 -3.84 8.17
CA MET A 411 -17.17 -3.58 6.76
C MET A 411 -16.93 -4.86 5.95
N ILE A 412 -17.90 -5.24 5.11
CA ILE A 412 -17.84 -6.43 4.27
C ILE A 412 -18.12 -6.03 2.83
N SER A 413 -17.09 -6.08 2.00
CA SER A 413 -17.22 -5.84 0.56
C SER A 413 -17.68 -7.12 -0.14
N ASN A 414 -18.88 -7.08 -0.69
CA ASN A 414 -19.55 -8.18 -1.39
C ASN A 414 -19.69 -7.96 -2.90
N GLY A 415 -18.84 -7.11 -3.48
CA GLY A 415 -18.75 -6.88 -4.92
C GLY A 415 -17.79 -5.74 -5.27
N PRO A 416 -17.48 -5.50 -6.55
CA PRO A 416 -16.48 -4.54 -6.99
C PRO A 416 -16.91 -3.07 -6.89
N LYS A 417 -18.23 -2.79 -6.94
CA LYS A 417 -18.74 -1.43 -6.95
C LYS A 417 -18.66 -0.78 -5.57
N ARG A 418 -18.52 0.53 -5.55
CA ARG A 418 -18.38 1.34 -4.35
C ARG A 418 -19.47 1.07 -3.29
N HIS A 419 -20.72 0.96 -3.70
CA HIS A 419 -21.88 0.76 -2.82
C HIS A 419 -22.15 -0.71 -2.44
N GLU A 420 -21.33 -1.65 -2.93
CA GLU A 420 -21.43 -3.08 -2.58
C GLU A 420 -20.63 -3.37 -1.32
N ILE A 421 -21.05 -2.74 -0.23
CA ILE A 421 -20.53 -2.93 1.13
C ILE A 421 -21.66 -3.07 2.12
N ILE A 422 -21.51 -4.00 3.02
CA ILE A 422 -22.37 -4.24 4.17
C ILE A 422 -21.64 -3.74 5.41
N TYR A 423 -22.30 -2.89 6.19
CA TYR A 423 -21.82 -2.44 7.49
C TYR A 423 -22.39 -3.34 8.60
N ARG A 424 -21.52 -3.72 9.54
CA ARG A 424 -21.92 -4.38 10.80
C ARG A 424 -21.64 -3.44 11.96
N ASN A 425 -22.59 -3.38 12.89
CA ASN A 425 -22.36 -2.71 14.17
C ASN A 425 -21.32 -3.48 14.99
N ARG A 426 -20.49 -2.76 15.71
CA ARG A 426 -19.50 -3.33 16.64
C ARG A 426 -20.19 -4.05 17.80
#